data_b61692389a9ffd77cedbee0da674a66b
#
_entry.id   b61692389a9ffd77cedbee0da674a66b
#
_cell.length_a   1.000
_cell.length_b   1.000
_cell.length_c   1.000
_cell.angle_alpha   90.00
_cell.angle_beta   90.00
_cell.angle_gamma   90.00
#
_symmetry.space_group_name_H-M   'P 1'
#
loop_
_entity.id
_entity.type
_entity.pdbx_description
1 polymer ?
#
loop_
_entity_poly.entity_id
_entity_poly.type
_entity_poly.pdbx_seq_one_letter_code
_entity_poly.pdbx_strand_id
1 'polypeptide(L)'
;MRTYVNLTYEANSETIQQIQALSKPDISVEDYRHSFYLVGEALGKLLNERTHGEYGNTMLACASEDADWLARGVLESLSQKEVSLAVFWNERITLNVSTGLEYSPIIKSYIEPINKCRTLVVVKSIISTSCVVRTQLTRLINDIYPQEIYIVAPVMYKDAQANLKKEFPASISDKFNFLTFAIDTLKDKEKGIIPGIGGMVYPKLGLGDMHEKNKYIPDLVKERMM
;
A
#
# COMPACT_ATOMS: atom_id res chain seq x y z
N MET A 1 -0.87 -5.29 20.41
CA MET A 1 0.00 -6.48 20.21
C MET A 1 0.13 -6.72 18.73
N ARG A 2 1.33 -7.10 18.26
CA ARG A 2 1.60 -7.42 16.84
C ARG A 2 1.66 -8.94 16.66
N THR A 3 1.03 -9.44 15.60
CA THR A 3 1.16 -10.83 15.14
C THR A 3 1.75 -10.85 13.75
N TYR A 4 2.79 -11.65 13.53
CA TYR A 4 3.36 -11.85 12.20
C TYR A 4 2.66 -12.99 11.47
N VAL A 5 2.41 -12.80 10.17
CA VAL A 5 1.68 -13.74 9.30
C VAL A 5 2.35 -13.82 7.93
N ASN A 6 2.05 -14.84 7.15
CA ASN A 6 2.56 -15.04 5.77
C ASN A 6 4.10 -15.02 5.65
N LEU A 7 4.79 -15.38 6.70
CA LEU A 7 6.25 -15.48 6.70
C LEU A 7 6.64 -16.84 6.12
N THR A 8 7.46 -16.85 5.06
CA THR A 8 8.06 -18.07 4.52
C THR A 8 9.33 -18.42 5.28
N TYR A 9 9.80 -19.66 5.19
CA TYR A 9 10.96 -20.13 5.99
C TYR A 9 12.24 -19.33 5.69
N GLU A 10 12.43 -18.87 4.46
CA GLU A 10 13.63 -18.13 4.03
C GLU A 10 13.55 -16.62 4.31
N ALA A 11 12.34 -16.02 4.31
CA ALA A 11 12.14 -14.58 4.49
C ALA A 11 11.88 -14.15 5.94
N ASN A 12 11.80 -15.07 6.89
CA ASN A 12 11.23 -14.81 8.22
C ASN A 12 11.99 -13.76 9.04
N SER A 13 13.29 -13.91 9.24
CA SER A 13 14.04 -13.04 10.16
C SER A 13 14.30 -11.67 9.56
N GLU A 14 14.66 -11.59 8.29
CA GLU A 14 14.98 -10.34 7.60
C GLU A 14 13.75 -9.46 7.43
N THR A 15 12.64 -9.99 6.93
CA THR A 15 11.39 -9.26 6.78
C THR A 15 10.88 -8.72 8.11
N ILE A 16 10.95 -9.53 9.18
CA ILE A 16 10.60 -9.10 10.53
C ILE A 16 11.50 -7.94 10.99
N GLN A 17 12.80 -8.03 10.79
CA GLN A 17 13.75 -6.99 11.15
C GLN A 17 13.45 -5.67 10.42
N GLN A 18 13.14 -5.73 9.11
CA GLN A 18 12.78 -4.53 8.34
C GLN A 18 11.47 -3.91 8.83
N ILE A 19 10.45 -4.70 9.12
CA ILE A 19 9.17 -4.20 9.68
C ILE A 19 9.39 -3.59 11.07
N GLN A 20 10.26 -4.17 11.90
CA GLN A 20 10.63 -3.62 13.20
C GLN A 20 11.42 -2.32 13.03
N ALA A 21 12.33 -2.23 12.08
CA ALA A 21 13.08 -1.02 11.78
C ALA A 21 12.15 0.14 11.40
N LEU A 22 11.15 -0.10 10.55
CA LEU A 22 10.15 0.91 10.17
C LEU A 22 9.40 1.50 11.38
N SER A 23 9.26 0.74 12.48
CA SER A 23 8.55 1.22 13.67
C SER A 23 9.43 1.97 14.67
N LYS A 24 10.75 2.05 14.46
CA LYS A 24 11.66 2.80 15.34
C LYS A 24 11.42 4.30 15.24
N PRO A 25 11.38 5.02 16.37
CA PRO A 25 11.14 6.47 16.36
C PRO A 25 12.28 7.27 15.74
N ASP A 26 13.51 6.81 15.91
CA ASP A 26 14.79 7.47 15.57
C ASP A 26 15.46 6.92 14.31
N ILE A 27 14.73 6.16 13.49
CA ILE A 27 15.25 5.66 12.22
C ILE A 27 15.59 6.81 11.28
N SER A 28 16.73 6.75 10.62
CA SER A 28 17.11 7.74 9.60
C SER A 28 16.18 7.66 8.38
N VAL A 29 16.09 8.75 7.63
CA VAL A 29 15.31 8.76 6.38
C VAL A 29 15.83 7.71 5.39
N GLU A 30 17.14 7.56 5.28
CA GLU A 30 17.79 6.61 4.38
C GLU A 30 17.48 5.16 4.77
N ASP A 31 17.65 4.81 6.05
CA ASP A 31 17.34 3.47 6.55
C ASP A 31 15.85 3.16 6.44
N TYR A 32 14.98 4.17 6.65
CA TYR A 32 13.53 4.00 6.48
C TYR A 32 13.17 3.69 5.03
N ARG A 33 13.73 4.44 4.08
CA ARG A 33 13.56 4.20 2.62
C ARG A 33 14.05 2.81 2.23
N HIS A 34 15.25 2.44 2.70
CA HIS A 34 15.82 1.13 2.43
C HIS A 34 14.96 -0.01 2.99
N SER A 35 14.59 0.07 4.26
CA SER A 35 13.68 -0.92 4.88
C SER A 35 12.34 -1.00 4.17
N PHE A 36 11.81 0.15 3.72
CA PHE A 36 10.54 0.22 3.01
C PHE A 36 10.60 -0.47 1.65
N TYR A 37 11.71 -0.30 0.94
CA TYR A 37 11.97 -0.99 -0.32
C TYR A 37 12.12 -2.50 -0.13
N LEU A 38 12.94 -2.96 0.84
CA LEU A 38 13.13 -4.38 1.11
C LEU A 38 11.83 -5.09 1.53
N VAL A 39 10.99 -4.44 2.31
CA VAL A 39 9.66 -4.97 2.64
C VAL A 39 8.78 -5.01 1.40
N GLY A 40 8.92 -4.06 0.49
CA GLY A 40 8.28 -4.08 -0.82
C GLY A 40 8.68 -5.30 -1.65
N GLU A 41 9.98 -5.60 -1.75
CA GLU A 41 10.48 -6.81 -2.42
C GLU A 41 9.88 -8.09 -1.80
N ALA A 42 9.88 -8.18 -0.47
CA ALA A 42 9.30 -9.34 0.22
C ALA A 42 7.80 -9.50 -0.08
N LEU A 43 7.04 -8.40 -0.16
CA LEU A 43 5.62 -8.43 -0.54
C LEU A 43 5.42 -8.85 -2.00
N GLY A 44 6.29 -8.42 -2.92
CA GLY A 44 6.27 -8.85 -4.32
C GLY A 44 6.55 -10.35 -4.46
N LYS A 45 7.52 -10.88 -3.71
CA LYS A 45 7.80 -12.33 -3.65
C LYS A 45 6.59 -13.11 -3.11
N LEU A 46 5.97 -12.63 -2.03
CA LEU A 46 4.75 -13.24 -1.47
C LEU A 46 3.59 -13.21 -2.48
N LEU A 47 3.46 -12.14 -3.24
CA LEU A 47 2.44 -12.04 -4.31
C LEU A 47 2.71 -13.06 -5.41
N ASN A 48 3.96 -13.23 -5.87
CA ASN A 48 4.35 -14.27 -6.83
C ASN A 48 3.96 -15.68 -6.34
N GLU A 49 4.25 -15.99 -5.08
CA GLU A 49 3.88 -17.28 -4.49
C GLU A 49 2.36 -17.51 -4.51
N ARG A 50 1.57 -16.49 -4.15
CA ARG A 50 0.10 -16.58 -4.06
C ARG A 50 -0.59 -16.66 -5.42
N THR A 51 0.02 -16.09 -6.44
CA THR A 51 -0.51 -16.11 -7.82
C THR A 51 0.15 -17.17 -8.70
N HIS A 52 1.13 -17.91 -8.17
CA HIS A 52 2.00 -18.83 -8.92
C HIS A 52 2.67 -18.14 -10.13
N GLY A 53 2.92 -16.83 -10.02
CA GLY A 53 3.47 -16.02 -11.11
C GLY A 53 2.48 -15.73 -12.25
N GLU A 54 1.21 -16.10 -12.11
CA GLU A 54 0.17 -15.93 -13.12
C GLU A 54 -0.71 -14.71 -12.81
N TYR A 55 -0.32 -13.54 -13.30
CA TYR A 55 -1.06 -12.29 -13.06
C TYR A 55 -2.00 -11.90 -14.20
N GLY A 56 -1.71 -12.34 -15.43
CA GLY A 56 -2.33 -11.76 -16.62
C GLY A 56 -2.00 -10.27 -16.77
N ASN A 57 -2.83 -9.51 -17.45
CA ASN A 57 -2.66 -8.06 -17.53
C ASN A 57 -2.86 -7.43 -16.14
N THR A 58 -1.81 -6.86 -15.57
CA THR A 58 -1.78 -6.36 -14.20
C THR A 58 -1.64 -4.85 -14.15
N MET A 59 -2.39 -4.22 -13.26
CA MET A 59 -2.17 -2.84 -12.83
C MET A 59 -1.72 -2.82 -11.36
N LEU A 60 -0.63 -2.13 -11.08
CA LEU A 60 -0.20 -1.83 -9.72
C LEU A 60 -0.61 -0.39 -9.39
N ALA A 61 -1.36 -0.22 -8.32
CA ALA A 61 -1.83 1.07 -7.83
C ALA A 61 -1.24 1.39 -6.46
N CYS A 62 -0.82 2.64 -6.25
CA CYS A 62 -0.30 3.09 -4.95
C CYS A 62 -0.55 4.59 -4.73
N ALA A 63 -0.33 5.05 -3.48
CA ALA A 63 -0.23 6.47 -3.20
C ALA A 63 1.17 7.00 -3.57
N SER A 64 1.28 8.31 -3.84
CA SER A 64 2.54 8.94 -4.27
C SER A 64 3.69 8.74 -3.26
N GLU A 65 3.39 8.74 -1.97
CA GLU A 65 4.36 8.49 -0.92
C GLU A 65 4.86 7.04 -0.86
N ASP A 66 4.08 6.10 -1.40
CA ASP A 66 4.43 4.68 -1.40
C ASP A 66 5.20 4.26 -2.68
N ALA A 67 5.27 5.12 -3.71
CA ALA A 67 5.69 4.76 -5.05
C ALA A 67 7.16 4.36 -5.17
N ASP A 68 8.10 5.23 -4.79
CA ASP A 68 9.53 5.06 -5.11
C ASP A 68 10.26 4.02 -4.26
N TRP A 69 9.66 3.60 -3.15
CA TRP A 69 10.27 2.61 -2.28
C TRP A 69 9.40 1.36 -2.17
N LEU A 70 8.28 1.41 -1.47
CA LEU A 70 7.45 0.22 -1.25
C LEU A 70 6.90 -0.39 -2.54
N ALA A 71 6.25 0.43 -3.37
CA ALA A 71 5.64 -0.04 -4.61
C ALA A 71 6.71 -0.42 -5.65
N ARG A 72 7.84 0.30 -5.69
CA ARG A 72 8.99 -0.07 -6.53
C ARG A 72 9.53 -1.45 -6.13
N GLY A 73 9.75 -1.71 -4.84
CA GLY A 73 10.19 -3.03 -4.37
C GLY A 73 9.24 -4.15 -4.76
N VAL A 74 7.91 -3.94 -4.61
CA VAL A 74 6.91 -4.89 -5.09
C VAL A 74 7.06 -5.10 -6.59
N LEU A 75 7.08 -4.03 -7.38
CA LEU A 75 7.11 -4.07 -8.85
C LEU A 75 8.34 -4.80 -9.39
N GLU A 76 9.53 -4.50 -8.86
CA GLU A 76 10.79 -5.11 -9.28
C GLU A 76 10.90 -6.59 -8.90
N SER A 77 10.15 -7.03 -7.89
CA SER A 77 10.09 -8.43 -7.47
C SER A 77 9.03 -9.24 -8.19
N LEU A 78 8.17 -8.62 -9.01
CA LEU A 78 7.19 -9.37 -9.79
C LEU A 78 7.89 -10.12 -10.93
N SER A 79 7.47 -11.37 -11.16
CA SER A 79 7.96 -12.18 -12.29
C SER A 79 7.51 -11.65 -13.65
N GLN A 80 6.41 -10.90 -13.65
CA GLN A 80 5.87 -10.27 -14.85
C GLN A 80 6.59 -8.93 -15.11
N LYS A 81 7.10 -8.75 -16.34
CA LYS A 81 7.82 -7.54 -16.73
C LYS A 81 6.92 -6.36 -17.10
N GLU A 82 5.73 -6.63 -17.63
CA GLU A 82 4.79 -5.60 -18.08
C GLU A 82 3.65 -5.43 -17.08
N VAL A 83 3.78 -4.46 -16.20
CA VAL A 83 2.76 -4.08 -15.23
C VAL A 83 2.43 -2.60 -15.44
N SER A 84 1.18 -2.28 -15.72
CA SER A 84 0.72 -0.89 -15.79
C SER A 84 0.69 -0.26 -14.40
N LEU A 85 1.03 1.02 -14.32
CA LEU A 85 1.15 1.75 -13.06
C LEU A 85 0.01 2.77 -12.90
N ALA A 86 -0.53 2.87 -11.68
CA ALA A 86 -1.42 3.94 -11.25
C ALA A 86 -0.92 4.56 -9.94
N VAL A 87 -0.62 5.85 -9.95
CA VAL A 87 -0.15 6.59 -8.77
C VAL A 87 -1.12 7.71 -8.44
N PHE A 88 -1.51 7.78 -7.16
CA PHE A 88 -2.49 8.74 -6.68
C PHE A 88 -1.92 9.65 -5.60
N TRP A 89 -2.20 10.95 -5.72
CA TRP A 89 -1.97 11.93 -4.66
C TRP A 89 -3.28 12.11 -3.89
N ASN A 90 -3.26 11.69 -2.65
CA ASN A 90 -4.41 11.80 -1.77
C ASN A 90 -4.18 12.90 -0.73
N GLU A 91 -5.23 13.65 -0.43
CA GLU A 91 -5.26 14.59 0.67
C GLU A 91 -6.19 14.07 1.76
N ARG A 92 -5.72 14.00 3.01
CA ARG A 92 -6.57 13.57 4.11
C ARG A 92 -7.31 14.77 4.66
N ILE A 93 -8.63 14.69 4.66
CA ILE A 93 -9.53 15.71 5.18
C ILE A 93 -10.37 15.12 6.32
N THR A 94 -10.32 15.75 7.48
CA THR A 94 -11.22 15.41 8.60
C THR A 94 -12.51 16.22 8.45
N LEU A 95 -13.61 15.55 8.10
CA LEU A 95 -14.90 16.20 7.89
C LEU A 95 -15.60 16.52 9.21
N ASN A 96 -15.38 15.71 10.23
CA ASN A 96 -15.94 15.93 11.55
C ASN A 96 -14.98 15.44 12.63
N VAL A 97 -14.47 16.38 13.43
CA VAL A 97 -13.49 16.10 14.48
C VAL A 97 -14.10 15.25 15.60
N SER A 98 -15.37 15.46 15.95
CA SER A 98 -16.03 14.74 17.05
C SER A 98 -16.32 13.28 16.72
N THR A 99 -16.63 12.96 15.48
CA THR A 99 -16.91 11.59 15.01
C THR A 99 -15.67 10.90 14.42
N GLY A 100 -14.59 11.66 14.17
CA GLY A 100 -13.39 11.15 13.50
C GLY A 100 -13.63 10.75 12.04
N LEU A 101 -14.67 11.32 11.39
CA LEU A 101 -14.97 11.03 9.99
C LEU A 101 -13.89 11.63 9.11
N GLU A 102 -13.13 10.75 8.44
CA GLU A 102 -12.06 11.10 7.51
C GLU A 102 -12.45 10.75 6.07
N TYR A 103 -11.97 11.58 5.16
CA TYR A 103 -12.06 11.39 3.72
C TYR A 103 -10.70 11.63 3.08
N SER A 104 -10.37 10.89 2.03
CA SER A 104 -9.06 10.99 1.37
C SER A 104 -9.24 11.14 -0.15
N PRO A 105 -9.68 12.32 -0.63
CA PRO A 105 -9.87 12.56 -2.06
C PRO A 105 -8.56 12.42 -2.84
N ILE A 106 -8.69 11.98 -4.07
CA ILE A 106 -7.61 12.03 -5.06
C ILE A 106 -7.57 13.45 -5.64
N ILE A 107 -6.44 14.14 -5.46
CA ILE A 107 -6.21 15.49 -5.99
C ILE A 107 -5.41 15.49 -7.28
N LYS A 108 -4.64 14.44 -7.52
CA LYS A 108 -3.84 14.22 -8.72
C LYS A 108 -3.71 12.72 -8.97
N SER A 109 -3.58 12.32 -10.23
CA SER A 109 -3.31 10.92 -10.59
C SER A 109 -2.44 10.80 -11.82
N TYR A 110 -1.63 9.75 -11.86
CA TYR A 110 -0.97 9.21 -13.04
C TYR A 110 -1.50 7.79 -13.23
N ILE A 111 -2.04 7.48 -14.39
CA ILE A 111 -2.65 6.17 -14.68
C ILE A 111 -2.23 5.76 -16.09
N GLU A 112 -1.49 4.67 -16.19
CA GLU A 112 -1.14 4.08 -17.47
C GLU A 112 -2.33 3.33 -18.08
N PRO A 113 -2.44 3.28 -19.42
CA PRO A 113 -3.48 2.52 -20.08
C PRO A 113 -3.29 1.02 -19.84
N ILE A 114 -4.40 0.31 -19.71
CA ILE A 114 -4.42 -1.15 -19.61
C ILE A 114 -5.61 -1.73 -20.36
N ASN A 115 -5.37 -2.74 -21.16
CA ASN A 115 -6.43 -3.48 -21.84
C ASN A 115 -6.78 -4.74 -21.04
N LYS A 116 -8.06 -4.88 -20.65
CA LYS A 116 -8.58 -6.07 -19.94
C LYS A 116 -7.74 -6.43 -18.71
N CYS A 117 -7.74 -5.56 -17.71
CA CYS A 117 -7.05 -5.82 -16.44
C CYS A 117 -7.58 -7.12 -15.80
N ARG A 118 -6.70 -8.12 -15.63
CA ARG A 118 -7.03 -9.33 -14.88
C ARG A 118 -6.79 -9.09 -13.39
N THR A 119 -5.63 -8.55 -13.05
CA THR A 119 -5.18 -8.41 -11.67
C THR A 119 -4.94 -6.94 -11.33
N LEU A 120 -5.61 -6.45 -10.31
CA LEU A 120 -5.33 -5.15 -9.70
C LEU A 120 -4.57 -5.37 -8.38
N VAL A 121 -3.38 -4.83 -8.27
CA VAL A 121 -2.58 -4.85 -7.04
C VAL A 121 -2.58 -3.45 -6.43
N VAL A 122 -3.13 -3.29 -5.24
CA VAL A 122 -3.12 -2.02 -4.50
C VAL A 122 -2.08 -2.11 -3.39
N VAL A 123 -1.02 -1.33 -3.51
CA VAL A 123 0.08 -1.28 -2.54
C VAL A 123 -0.11 -0.09 -1.61
N LYS A 124 -0.09 -0.35 -0.30
CA LYS A 124 -0.20 0.69 0.73
C LYS A 124 0.75 0.43 1.89
N SER A 125 1.37 1.47 2.39
CA SER A 125 2.30 1.43 3.52
C SER A 125 1.71 0.83 4.79
N ILE A 126 0.47 1.14 5.09
CA ILE A 126 -0.28 0.60 6.23
C ILE A 126 -1.78 0.72 5.97
N ILE A 127 -2.56 -0.29 6.36
CA ILE A 127 -4.01 -0.25 6.24
C ILE A 127 -4.64 -0.17 7.63
N SER A 128 -5.22 0.99 7.94
CA SER A 128 -5.89 1.30 9.20
C SER A 128 -7.40 1.49 9.00
N THR A 129 -7.79 2.64 8.42
CA THR A 129 -9.19 3.01 8.19
C THR A 129 -9.65 2.70 6.77
N SER A 130 -8.76 2.20 5.93
CA SER A 130 -9.02 1.86 4.52
C SER A 130 -9.40 3.04 3.61
N CYS A 131 -9.48 4.28 4.09
CA CYS A 131 -9.94 5.44 3.33
C CYS A 131 -9.19 5.65 2.00
N VAL A 132 -7.85 5.61 2.02
CA VAL A 132 -7.03 5.78 0.81
C VAL A 132 -7.25 4.62 -0.16
N VAL A 133 -7.18 3.38 0.33
CA VAL A 133 -7.39 2.18 -0.49
C VAL A 133 -8.79 2.17 -1.11
N ARG A 134 -9.82 2.51 -0.33
CA ARG A 134 -11.18 2.65 -0.83
C ARG A 134 -11.27 3.66 -1.97
N THR A 135 -10.68 4.83 -1.82
CA THR A 135 -10.74 5.88 -2.84
C THR A 135 -10.03 5.44 -4.13
N GLN A 136 -8.88 4.80 -4.02
CA GLN A 136 -8.13 4.25 -5.16
C GLN A 136 -8.91 3.14 -5.87
N LEU A 137 -9.47 2.20 -5.11
CA LEU A 137 -10.32 1.13 -5.65
C LEU A 137 -11.54 1.71 -6.37
N THR A 138 -12.28 2.62 -5.73
CA THR A 138 -13.45 3.26 -6.32
C THR A 138 -13.11 3.97 -7.64
N ARG A 139 -11.91 4.58 -7.73
CA ARG A 139 -11.46 5.24 -8.96
C ARG A 139 -11.15 4.26 -10.09
N LEU A 140 -10.63 3.07 -9.77
CA LEU A 140 -10.12 2.14 -10.78
C LEU A 140 -11.12 1.07 -11.20
N ILE A 141 -11.86 0.46 -10.27
CA ILE A 141 -12.63 -0.77 -10.53
C ILE A 141 -13.66 -0.64 -11.64
N ASN A 142 -14.25 0.54 -11.80
CA ASN A 142 -15.26 0.80 -12.83
C ASN A 142 -14.66 1.05 -14.22
N ASP A 143 -13.37 1.38 -14.28
CA ASP A 143 -12.67 1.65 -15.54
C ASP A 143 -11.98 0.39 -16.08
N ILE A 144 -11.42 -0.44 -15.19
CA ILE A 144 -10.56 -1.57 -15.58
C ILE A 144 -11.17 -2.95 -15.34
N TYR A 145 -12.28 -3.05 -14.58
CA TYR A 145 -13.03 -4.29 -14.30
C TYR A 145 -12.16 -5.50 -13.91
N PRO A 146 -11.32 -5.42 -12.87
CA PRO A 146 -10.40 -6.49 -12.52
C PRO A 146 -11.13 -7.77 -12.10
N GLN A 147 -10.54 -8.93 -12.42
CA GLN A 147 -11.06 -10.23 -11.99
C GLN A 147 -10.62 -10.54 -10.56
N GLU A 148 -9.39 -10.18 -10.22
CA GLU A 148 -8.77 -10.37 -8.91
C GLU A 148 -8.20 -9.05 -8.40
N ILE A 149 -8.30 -8.82 -7.10
CA ILE A 149 -7.79 -7.60 -6.44
C ILE A 149 -6.93 -8.03 -5.26
N TYR A 150 -5.65 -7.72 -5.32
CA TYR A 150 -4.70 -7.93 -4.22
C TYR A 150 -4.46 -6.61 -3.50
N ILE A 151 -4.69 -6.61 -2.20
CA ILE A 151 -4.48 -5.47 -1.31
C ILE A 151 -3.27 -5.82 -0.44
N VAL A 152 -2.17 -5.12 -0.72
CA VAL A 152 -0.82 -5.48 -0.28
C VAL A 152 -0.29 -4.40 0.65
N ALA A 153 0.06 -4.76 1.88
CA ALA A 153 0.64 -3.82 2.84
C ALA A 153 1.55 -4.54 3.85
N PRO A 154 2.66 -3.94 4.29
CA PRO A 154 3.52 -4.51 5.34
C PRO A 154 2.76 -4.82 6.62
N VAL A 155 1.88 -3.89 7.02
CA VAL A 155 1.14 -3.92 8.27
C VAL A 155 -0.33 -3.59 8.03
N MET A 156 -1.22 -4.35 8.64
CA MET A 156 -2.66 -4.08 8.66
C MET A 156 -3.18 -4.04 10.10
N TYR A 157 -4.18 -3.18 10.33
CA TYR A 157 -4.96 -3.23 11.56
C TYR A 157 -5.89 -4.45 11.54
N LYS A 158 -6.13 -5.08 12.70
CA LYS A 158 -6.91 -6.31 12.81
C LYS A 158 -8.28 -6.28 12.10
N ASP A 159 -8.95 -5.13 12.11
CA ASP A 159 -10.30 -4.99 11.53
C ASP A 159 -10.26 -4.42 10.08
N ALA A 160 -9.07 -4.10 9.54
CA ALA A 160 -8.93 -3.41 8.27
C ALA A 160 -9.55 -4.18 7.10
N GLN A 161 -9.35 -5.49 7.05
CA GLN A 161 -9.90 -6.34 5.98
C GLN A 161 -11.43 -6.36 6.01
N ALA A 162 -12.01 -6.60 7.20
CA ALA A 162 -13.46 -6.64 7.37
C ALA A 162 -14.10 -5.26 7.07
N ASN A 163 -13.44 -4.18 7.50
CA ASN A 163 -13.92 -2.83 7.27
C ASN A 163 -13.89 -2.48 5.77
N LEU A 164 -12.80 -2.80 5.07
CA LEU A 164 -12.71 -2.53 3.63
C LEU A 164 -13.75 -3.34 2.84
N LYS A 165 -13.96 -4.62 3.17
CA LYS A 165 -14.98 -5.44 2.50
C LYS A 165 -16.39 -4.87 2.65
N LYS A 166 -16.74 -4.30 3.79
CA LYS A 166 -18.06 -3.67 4.03
C LYS A 166 -18.33 -2.42 3.18
N GLU A 167 -17.28 -1.77 2.67
CA GLU A 167 -17.39 -0.57 1.84
C GLU A 167 -17.77 -0.86 0.38
N PHE A 168 -17.77 -2.15 -0.04
CA PHE A 168 -18.03 -2.57 -1.41
C PHE A 168 -19.09 -3.67 -1.46
N PRO A 169 -19.87 -3.72 -2.55
CA PRO A 169 -20.81 -4.84 -2.76
C PRO A 169 -20.05 -6.17 -2.89
N ALA A 170 -20.71 -7.28 -2.59
CA ALA A 170 -20.13 -8.63 -2.63
C ALA A 170 -19.45 -8.94 -3.97
N SER A 171 -20.04 -8.53 -5.11
CA SER A 171 -19.47 -8.70 -6.44
C SER A 171 -18.06 -8.11 -6.63
N ILE A 172 -17.67 -7.19 -5.77
CA ILE A 172 -16.34 -6.58 -5.74
C ILE A 172 -15.52 -7.11 -4.56
N SER A 173 -16.09 -7.09 -3.34
CA SER A 173 -15.36 -7.48 -2.13
C SER A 173 -14.97 -8.96 -2.09
N ASP A 174 -15.66 -9.84 -2.82
CA ASP A 174 -15.29 -11.25 -2.96
C ASP A 174 -14.03 -11.48 -3.80
N LYS A 175 -13.63 -10.48 -4.58
CA LYS A 175 -12.36 -10.49 -5.34
C LYS A 175 -11.15 -10.05 -4.50
N PHE A 176 -11.35 -9.60 -3.25
CA PHE A 176 -10.28 -9.06 -2.41
C PHE A 176 -9.43 -10.17 -1.80
N ASN A 177 -8.15 -10.13 -2.09
CA ASN A 177 -7.08 -10.92 -1.50
C ASN A 177 -6.15 -10.00 -0.72
N PHE A 178 -5.95 -10.27 0.58
CA PHE A 178 -5.13 -9.44 1.44
C PHE A 178 -3.79 -10.09 1.72
N LEU A 179 -2.71 -9.37 1.44
CA LEU A 179 -1.35 -9.81 1.72
C LEU A 179 -0.68 -8.83 2.68
N THR A 180 -0.23 -9.34 3.81
CA THR A 180 0.46 -8.58 4.85
C THR A 180 1.39 -9.47 5.63
N PHE A 181 2.43 -8.90 6.24
CA PHE A 181 3.32 -9.62 7.13
C PHE A 181 3.01 -9.42 8.61
N ALA A 182 2.32 -8.33 8.95
CA ALA A 182 2.01 -8.06 10.35
C ALA A 182 0.58 -7.54 10.53
N ILE A 183 -0.05 -8.03 11.59
CA ILE A 183 -1.36 -7.56 12.05
C ILE A 183 -1.20 -6.93 13.43
N ASP A 184 -1.55 -5.66 13.54
CA ASP A 184 -1.54 -4.90 14.78
C ASP A 184 -2.94 -4.75 15.36
N THR A 185 -3.06 -4.87 16.68
CA THR A 185 -4.36 -4.83 17.37
C THR A 185 -4.60 -3.54 18.15
N LEU A 186 -3.56 -2.72 18.33
CA LEU A 186 -3.66 -1.47 19.08
C LEU A 186 -3.75 -0.29 18.12
N LYS A 187 -4.62 0.66 18.46
CA LYS A 187 -4.77 1.92 17.74
C LYS A 187 -4.88 3.06 18.75
N ASP A 188 -4.09 4.09 18.54
CA ASP A 188 -4.12 5.35 19.26
C ASP A 188 -4.76 6.43 18.38
N LYS A 189 -5.38 7.45 19.00
CA LYS A 189 -6.06 8.53 18.28
C LYS A 189 -5.07 9.44 17.54
N GLU A 190 -3.90 9.69 18.13
CA GLU A 190 -2.89 10.59 17.58
C GLU A 190 -1.84 9.84 16.76
N LYS A 191 -1.37 8.70 17.25
CA LYS A 191 -0.28 7.91 16.64
C LYS A 191 -0.76 6.92 15.58
N GLY A 192 -2.06 6.67 15.48
CA GLY A 192 -2.62 5.67 14.60
C GLY A 192 -2.39 4.24 15.09
N ILE A 193 -1.98 3.32 14.23
CA ILE A 193 -1.73 1.92 14.58
C ILE A 193 -0.39 1.79 15.33
N ILE A 194 -0.37 1.04 16.42
CA ILE A 194 0.80 0.81 17.25
C ILE A 194 1.16 -0.69 17.29
N PRO A 195 2.43 -1.05 16.98
CA PRO A 195 3.55 -0.20 16.60
C PRO A 195 3.48 0.35 15.17
N GLY A 196 2.64 -0.19 14.29
CA GLY A 196 2.48 0.26 12.91
C GLY A 196 3.79 0.25 12.13
N ILE A 197 4.04 1.34 11.42
CA ILE A 197 5.27 1.63 10.67
C ILE A 197 5.92 2.92 11.18
N GLY A 198 5.76 3.20 12.48
CA GLY A 198 6.37 4.37 13.13
C GLY A 198 5.63 5.68 12.91
N GLY A 199 4.34 5.68 12.58
CA GLY A 199 3.52 6.88 12.41
C GLY A 199 3.32 7.28 10.95
N MET A 200 3.29 8.58 10.67
CA MET A 200 3.10 9.10 9.31
C MET A 200 4.31 8.79 8.41
N VAL A 201 4.03 8.27 7.21
CA VAL A 201 5.03 7.78 6.27
C VAL A 201 5.83 8.90 5.62
N TYR A 202 5.15 9.93 5.12
CA TYR A 202 5.79 10.95 4.30
C TYR A 202 6.87 11.77 5.04
N PRO A 203 6.77 12.16 6.33
CA PRO A 203 7.89 12.78 7.03
C PRO A 203 9.07 11.81 7.20
N LYS A 204 8.80 10.53 7.47
CA LYS A 204 9.85 9.50 7.62
C LYS A 204 10.56 9.18 6.31
N LEU A 205 9.89 9.39 5.17
CA LEU A 205 10.47 9.31 3.84
C LEU A 205 11.18 10.62 3.41
N GLY A 206 11.22 11.64 4.26
CA GLY A 206 11.82 12.93 3.93
C GLY A 206 11.00 13.73 2.90
N LEU A 207 9.70 13.45 2.79
CA LEU A 207 8.78 14.15 1.90
C LEU A 207 8.07 15.34 2.57
N GLY A 208 8.53 15.73 3.77
CA GLY A 208 7.98 16.85 4.52
C GLY A 208 6.58 16.59 5.08
N ASP A 209 5.74 17.60 5.05
CA ASP A 209 4.35 17.52 5.46
C ASP A 209 3.42 17.05 4.30
N MET A 210 2.11 17.06 4.55
CA MET A 210 1.13 16.64 3.54
C MET A 210 1.13 17.55 2.30
N HIS A 211 1.38 18.84 2.47
CA HIS A 211 1.42 19.80 1.36
C HIS A 211 2.65 19.60 0.49
N GLU A 212 3.82 19.38 1.10
CA GLU A 212 5.07 19.11 0.39
C GLU A 212 5.02 17.75 -0.31
N LYS A 213 4.53 16.71 0.38
CA LYS A 213 4.27 15.40 -0.21
C LYS A 213 3.38 15.50 -1.46
N ASN A 214 2.38 16.36 -1.46
CA ASN A 214 1.48 16.54 -2.61
C ASN A 214 2.13 17.26 -3.80
N LYS A 215 3.25 17.96 -3.60
CA LYS A 215 4.08 18.51 -4.68
C LYS A 215 5.06 17.50 -5.26
N TYR A 216 5.42 16.50 -4.47
CA TYR A 216 6.37 15.47 -4.87
C TYR A 216 5.86 14.66 -6.06
N ILE A 217 6.69 14.51 -7.09
CA ILE A 217 6.45 13.62 -8.23
C ILE A 217 7.43 12.46 -8.09
N PRO A 218 6.95 11.23 -7.86
CA PRO A 218 7.81 10.07 -7.73
C PRO A 218 8.69 9.85 -8.96
N ASP A 219 9.92 9.40 -8.71
CA ASP A 219 10.85 9.07 -9.79
C ASP A 219 10.33 7.91 -10.64
N LEU A 220 9.63 6.96 -10.01
CA LEU A 220 8.92 5.89 -10.71
C LEU A 220 7.93 6.43 -11.76
N VAL A 221 7.24 7.53 -11.47
CA VAL A 221 6.33 8.19 -12.43
C VAL A 221 7.11 8.90 -13.53
N LYS A 222 8.19 9.62 -13.17
CA LYS A 222 9.03 10.33 -14.16
C LYS A 222 9.65 9.36 -15.17
N GLU A 223 10.17 8.23 -14.70
CA GLU A 223 10.75 7.16 -15.53
C GLU A 223 9.74 6.57 -16.53
N ARG A 224 8.45 6.54 -16.14
CA ARG A 224 7.36 6.01 -16.99
C ARG A 224 6.77 7.04 -17.96
N MET A 225 7.02 8.32 -17.74
CA MET A 225 6.57 9.42 -18.62
C MET A 225 7.55 9.69 -19.76
N MET A 226 8.77 9.18 -19.69
CA MET A 226 9.80 9.29 -20.74
C MET A 226 9.63 8.18 -21.78
#